data_54b12ac46115aa3c1f03d9d11b35bfe2
#
_entry.id   54b12ac46115aa3c1f03d9d11b35bfe2
#
_cell.length_a   1.000
_cell.length_b   1.000
_cell.length_c   1.000
_cell.angle_alpha   90.00
_cell.angle_beta   90.00
_cell.angle_gamma   90.00
#
_symmetry.space_group_name_H-M   'P 1'
#
loop_
_entity.id
_entity.type
_entity.pdbx_description
1 polymer ?
#
loop_
_entity_poly.entity_id
_entity_poly.type
_entity_poly.pdbx_seq_one_letter_code
_entity_poly.pdbx_strand_id
1 'polypeptide(L)'
;MPHVTVAIPAYKPAHLGQAIASVLAQTFTDFELLISDDCPNGAAREVVARFGDPRIRLIQGPRQGLVANSVHLWENAAADVLKFVYDDDFLMPFAVADLLGLLEQNPHVAFVFCARQVVDADGRILPSNATIPPGPPTLFSSEVLVEALVGEIANPVGEPTSILFRRSTFDGPQCLSRYCGAPVRHNIDVAFYLNAAERGPCVGTPAVGAAFRRHPQQASSLTGAGSFAYGVAEWELFLRGAVSRGMAAPAAALRGLERLELHYRNHRGRFPELEGLLGGLPGLRERLQNGARHLLDEAFLQRLAGVEAAIGRPRAPV
;
A
#
# COMPACT_ATOMS: atom_id res chain seq x y z
N MET A 1 4.95 -17.92 -21.46
CA MET A 1 4.62 -16.69 -20.71
C MET A 1 5.29 -16.82 -19.35
N PRO A 2 5.82 -15.75 -18.75
CA PRO A 2 6.43 -15.81 -17.43
C PRO A 2 5.41 -16.26 -16.38
N HIS A 3 5.90 -16.93 -15.32
CA HIS A 3 5.05 -17.39 -14.21
C HIS A 3 4.68 -16.25 -13.26
N VAL A 4 5.58 -15.29 -13.06
CA VAL A 4 5.41 -14.11 -12.19
C VAL A 4 5.75 -12.84 -12.97
N THR A 5 4.96 -11.78 -12.78
CA THR A 5 5.37 -10.41 -13.11
C THR A 5 5.85 -9.72 -11.85
N VAL A 6 7.12 -9.29 -11.84
CA VAL A 6 7.63 -8.34 -10.84
C VAL A 6 7.54 -6.94 -11.44
N ALA A 7 6.80 -6.04 -10.81
CA ALA A 7 6.43 -4.74 -11.35
C ALA A 7 7.03 -3.59 -10.52
N ILE A 8 7.77 -2.68 -11.17
CA ILE A 8 8.38 -1.51 -10.53
C ILE A 8 7.73 -0.23 -11.07
N PRO A 9 6.95 0.51 -10.27
CA PRO A 9 6.47 1.85 -10.61
C PRO A 9 7.60 2.87 -10.38
N ALA A 10 8.42 3.11 -11.40
CA ALA A 10 9.59 3.97 -11.30
C ALA A 10 9.21 5.44 -11.40
N TYR A 11 9.58 6.22 -10.38
CA TYR A 11 9.40 7.66 -10.33
C TYR A 11 10.69 8.40 -9.95
N LYS A 12 11.51 7.81 -9.04
CA LYS A 12 12.77 8.37 -8.56
C LYS A 12 13.91 7.41 -8.86
N PRO A 13 14.87 7.78 -9.70
CA PRO A 13 15.90 6.87 -10.17
C PRO A 13 17.00 6.57 -9.14
N ALA A 14 17.06 7.29 -8.01
CA ALA A 14 18.18 7.22 -7.05
C ALA A 14 18.48 5.82 -6.53
N HIS A 15 17.45 5.03 -6.22
CA HIS A 15 17.57 3.66 -5.71
C HIS A 15 17.11 2.58 -6.71
N LEU A 16 16.56 2.98 -7.86
CA LEU A 16 16.01 2.09 -8.87
C LEU A 16 17.02 1.00 -9.32
N GLY A 17 18.30 1.35 -9.45
CA GLY A 17 19.34 0.38 -9.80
C GLY A 17 19.46 -0.75 -8.79
N GLN A 18 19.33 -0.47 -7.48
CA GLN A 18 19.34 -1.49 -6.44
C GLN A 18 18.06 -2.33 -6.46
N ALA A 19 16.90 -1.71 -6.67
CA ALA A 19 15.64 -2.42 -6.83
C ALA A 19 15.72 -3.43 -7.99
N ILE A 20 16.15 -3.00 -9.17
CA ILE A 20 16.35 -3.87 -10.35
C ILE A 20 17.32 -5.01 -10.04
N ALA A 21 18.50 -4.69 -9.48
CA ALA A 21 19.52 -5.70 -9.17
C ALA A 21 18.98 -6.76 -8.19
N SER A 22 18.19 -6.37 -7.20
CA SER A 22 17.60 -7.28 -6.21
C SER A 22 16.57 -8.24 -6.84
N VAL A 23 15.81 -7.77 -7.84
CA VAL A 23 14.87 -8.61 -8.58
C VAL A 23 15.60 -9.57 -9.50
N LEU A 24 16.63 -9.11 -10.22
CA LEU A 24 17.42 -9.97 -11.12
C LEU A 24 18.21 -11.05 -10.36
N ALA A 25 18.54 -10.81 -9.10
CA ALA A 25 19.23 -11.74 -8.21
C ALA A 25 18.30 -12.74 -7.49
N GLN A 26 17.00 -12.78 -7.80
CA GLN A 26 16.08 -13.74 -7.20
C GLN A 26 16.42 -15.17 -7.60
N THR A 27 16.30 -16.11 -6.65
CA THR A 27 16.53 -17.55 -6.91
C THR A 27 15.45 -18.14 -7.82
N PHE A 28 14.25 -17.62 -7.80
CA PHE A 28 13.20 -17.91 -8.79
C PHE A 28 13.48 -17.12 -10.07
N THR A 29 13.53 -17.78 -11.23
CA THR A 29 14.01 -17.17 -12.49
C THR A 29 12.97 -17.00 -13.58
N ASP A 30 11.81 -17.68 -13.48
CA ASP A 30 10.72 -17.61 -14.47
C ASP A 30 9.80 -16.41 -14.22
N PHE A 31 10.34 -15.21 -14.36
CA PHE A 31 9.59 -13.95 -14.22
C PHE A 31 9.90 -12.97 -15.36
N GLU A 32 8.98 -12.03 -15.60
CA GLU A 32 9.29 -10.75 -16.23
C GLU A 32 9.52 -9.69 -15.16
N LEU A 33 10.45 -8.78 -15.40
CA LEU A 33 10.61 -7.54 -14.66
C LEU A 33 10.02 -6.39 -15.47
N LEU A 34 8.79 -6.00 -15.13
CA LEU A 34 8.08 -4.92 -15.80
C LEU A 34 8.33 -3.60 -15.06
N ILE A 35 8.94 -2.64 -15.74
CA ILE A 35 9.25 -1.31 -15.19
C ILE A 35 8.44 -0.28 -15.95
N SER A 36 7.67 0.55 -15.23
CA SER A 36 6.93 1.66 -15.81
C SER A 36 7.60 2.98 -15.44
N ASP A 37 8.14 3.69 -16.46
CA ASP A 37 8.87 4.95 -16.28
C ASP A 37 7.91 6.14 -16.15
N ASP A 38 7.62 6.55 -14.93
CA ASP A 38 6.82 7.74 -14.58
C ASP A 38 7.71 8.93 -14.20
N CYS A 39 9.04 8.82 -14.37
CA CYS A 39 9.98 9.90 -14.08
C CYS A 39 9.73 11.11 -14.99
N PRO A 40 9.72 12.34 -14.47
CA PRO A 40 9.41 13.53 -15.26
C PRO A 40 10.32 13.73 -16.48
N ASN A 41 11.57 13.31 -16.39
CA ASN A 41 12.63 13.48 -17.41
C ASN A 41 13.06 12.14 -18.08
N GLY A 42 12.35 11.02 -17.82
CA GLY A 42 12.72 9.71 -18.37
C GLY A 42 13.99 9.10 -17.78
N ALA A 43 14.41 9.53 -16.61
CA ALA A 43 15.68 9.10 -15.99
C ALA A 43 15.70 7.60 -15.63
N ALA A 44 14.55 6.94 -15.48
CA ALA A 44 14.50 5.49 -15.29
C ALA A 44 15.10 4.75 -16.48
N ARG A 45 14.92 5.22 -17.70
CA ARG A 45 15.50 4.63 -18.92
C ARG A 45 17.01 4.52 -18.87
N GLU A 46 17.70 5.55 -18.38
CA GLU A 46 19.16 5.56 -18.26
C GLU A 46 19.67 4.53 -17.23
N VAL A 47 18.90 4.35 -16.13
CA VAL A 47 19.22 3.33 -15.13
C VAL A 47 19.01 1.94 -15.71
N VAL A 48 17.86 1.69 -16.35
CA VAL A 48 17.51 0.39 -16.95
C VAL A 48 18.50 -0.01 -18.04
N ALA A 49 18.99 0.93 -18.86
CA ALA A 49 19.95 0.67 -19.93
C ALA A 49 21.28 0.07 -19.45
N ARG A 50 21.59 0.14 -18.16
CA ARG A 50 22.79 -0.49 -17.56
C ARG A 50 22.64 -1.98 -17.34
N PHE A 51 21.43 -2.52 -17.47
CA PHE A 51 21.10 -3.92 -17.26
C PHE A 51 20.79 -4.57 -18.61
N GLY A 52 21.60 -5.54 -19.03
CA GLY A 52 21.42 -6.28 -20.29
C GLY A 52 20.56 -7.55 -20.15
N ASP A 53 19.65 -7.61 -19.18
CA ASP A 53 18.87 -8.82 -18.90
C ASP A 53 17.58 -8.86 -19.75
N PRO A 54 17.34 -9.94 -20.51
CA PRO A 54 16.19 -10.06 -21.42
C PRO A 54 14.84 -10.15 -20.69
N ARG A 55 14.81 -10.39 -19.39
CA ARG A 55 13.59 -10.41 -18.58
C ARG A 55 13.04 -9.01 -18.31
N ILE A 56 13.82 -7.95 -18.54
CA ILE A 56 13.40 -6.57 -18.30
C ILE A 56 12.53 -6.09 -19.47
N ARG A 57 11.34 -5.60 -19.13
CA ARG A 57 10.46 -4.87 -20.05
C ARG A 57 10.18 -3.49 -19.49
N LEU A 58 10.69 -2.46 -20.16
CA LEU A 58 10.47 -1.05 -19.83
C LEU A 58 9.32 -0.50 -20.67
N ILE A 59 8.33 0.09 -20.01
CA ILE A 59 7.20 0.80 -20.63
C ILE A 59 7.16 2.25 -20.17
N GLN A 60 6.54 3.11 -20.98
CA GLN A 60 6.31 4.50 -20.58
C GLN A 60 5.14 4.56 -19.58
N GLY A 61 5.35 5.21 -18.45
CA GLY A 61 4.31 5.44 -17.43
C GLY A 61 3.32 6.55 -17.83
N PRO A 62 2.15 6.60 -17.17
CA PRO A 62 1.08 7.56 -17.47
C PRO A 62 1.40 8.98 -17.00
N ARG A 63 2.43 9.20 -16.19
CA ARG A 63 2.84 10.49 -15.59
C ARG A 63 1.75 11.12 -14.73
N GLN A 64 1.01 10.26 -14.02
CA GLN A 64 -0.11 10.64 -13.16
C GLN A 64 0.09 10.20 -11.70
N GLY A 65 1.34 9.85 -11.34
CA GLY A 65 1.74 9.45 -10.00
C GLY A 65 1.54 7.97 -9.69
N LEU A 66 1.90 7.58 -8.45
CA LEU A 66 2.05 6.20 -8.02
C LEU A 66 0.82 5.33 -8.28
N VAL A 67 -0.38 5.84 -7.95
CA VAL A 67 -1.63 5.08 -8.09
C VAL A 67 -1.89 4.72 -9.56
N ALA A 68 -1.84 5.71 -10.45
CA ALA A 68 -2.06 5.51 -11.88
C ALA A 68 -0.95 4.63 -12.49
N ASN A 69 0.29 4.80 -12.05
CA ASN A 69 1.42 3.99 -12.50
C ASN A 69 1.29 2.53 -12.03
N SER A 70 0.80 2.27 -10.82
CA SER A 70 0.53 0.92 -10.33
C SER A 70 -0.61 0.24 -11.09
N VAL A 71 -1.68 0.97 -11.41
CA VAL A 71 -2.77 0.49 -12.27
C VAL A 71 -2.25 0.16 -13.67
N HIS A 72 -1.43 1.03 -14.25
CA HIS A 72 -0.82 0.81 -15.56
C HIS A 72 0.07 -0.43 -15.60
N LEU A 73 0.86 -0.68 -14.56
CA LEU A 73 1.66 -1.90 -14.42
C LEU A 73 0.78 -3.15 -14.33
N TRP A 74 -0.28 -3.10 -13.54
CA TRP A 74 -1.24 -4.21 -13.47
C TRP A 74 -1.83 -4.57 -14.83
N GLU A 75 -2.27 -3.57 -15.61
CA GLU A 75 -2.88 -3.76 -16.92
C GLU A 75 -1.90 -4.33 -17.95
N ASN A 76 -0.61 -4.02 -17.80
CA ASN A 76 0.45 -4.47 -18.72
C ASN A 76 1.20 -5.72 -18.24
N ALA A 77 0.92 -6.26 -17.07
CA ALA A 77 1.57 -7.46 -16.53
C ALA A 77 1.22 -8.68 -17.40
N ALA A 78 2.23 -9.48 -17.78
CA ALA A 78 2.04 -10.66 -18.60
C ALA A 78 1.58 -11.88 -17.80
N ALA A 79 1.96 -11.99 -16.51
CA ALA A 79 1.59 -13.10 -15.64
C ALA A 79 0.34 -12.77 -14.81
N ASP A 80 -0.39 -13.80 -14.38
CA ASP A 80 -1.46 -13.67 -13.39
C ASP A 80 -0.91 -13.38 -11.99
N VAL A 81 0.21 -13.99 -11.63
CA VAL A 81 0.87 -13.73 -10.34
C VAL A 81 1.66 -12.43 -10.43
N LEU A 82 1.32 -11.47 -9.57
CA LEU A 82 1.88 -10.12 -9.56
C LEU A 82 2.55 -9.79 -8.23
N LYS A 83 3.73 -9.18 -8.30
CA LYS A 83 4.49 -8.64 -7.19
C LYS A 83 4.92 -7.21 -7.52
N PHE A 84 4.56 -6.25 -6.67
CA PHE A 84 5.15 -4.92 -6.76
C PHE A 84 6.48 -4.87 -6.00
N VAL A 85 7.41 -4.05 -6.52
CA VAL A 85 8.61 -3.61 -5.82
C VAL A 85 8.73 -2.11 -6.05
N TYR A 86 8.75 -1.31 -4.99
CA TYR A 86 8.91 0.13 -5.14
C TYR A 86 10.35 0.48 -5.51
N ASP A 87 10.54 1.58 -6.21
CA ASP A 87 11.82 1.99 -6.80
C ASP A 87 12.88 2.42 -5.78
N ASP A 88 12.50 2.57 -4.52
CA ASP A 88 13.39 2.86 -3.37
C ASP A 88 13.60 1.63 -2.45
N ASP A 89 12.86 0.55 -2.66
CA ASP A 89 12.94 -0.70 -1.91
C ASP A 89 13.83 -1.76 -2.59
N PHE A 90 14.04 -2.88 -1.93
CA PHE A 90 14.69 -4.05 -2.53
C PHE A 90 14.26 -5.38 -1.90
N LEU A 91 14.47 -6.48 -2.62
CA LEU A 91 14.09 -7.83 -2.19
C LEU A 91 15.29 -8.60 -1.62
N MET A 92 15.01 -9.52 -0.70
CA MET A 92 15.94 -10.58 -0.33
C MET A 92 15.96 -11.68 -1.41
N PRO A 93 17.05 -12.42 -1.57
CA PRO A 93 17.23 -13.34 -2.72
C PRO A 93 16.16 -14.41 -2.90
N PHE A 94 15.50 -14.86 -1.82
CA PHE A 94 14.50 -15.93 -1.83
C PHE A 94 13.06 -15.43 -1.83
N ALA A 95 12.83 -14.12 -1.83
CA ALA A 95 11.52 -13.52 -1.58
C ALA A 95 10.44 -13.98 -2.57
N VAL A 96 10.76 -14.03 -3.86
CA VAL A 96 9.79 -14.46 -4.89
C VAL A 96 9.49 -15.96 -4.77
N ALA A 97 10.52 -16.80 -4.59
CA ALA A 97 10.35 -18.24 -4.44
C ALA A 97 9.52 -18.61 -3.21
N ASP A 98 9.81 -18.00 -2.05
CA ASP A 98 9.13 -18.27 -0.79
C ASP A 98 7.66 -17.84 -0.85
N LEU A 99 7.40 -16.62 -1.34
CA LEU A 99 6.03 -16.11 -1.46
C LEU A 99 5.23 -16.90 -2.50
N LEU A 100 5.83 -17.27 -3.63
CA LEU A 100 5.15 -18.09 -4.64
C LEU A 100 4.77 -19.46 -4.06
N GLY A 101 5.71 -20.13 -3.38
CA GLY A 101 5.43 -21.41 -2.72
C GLY A 101 4.28 -21.32 -1.70
N LEU A 102 4.22 -20.24 -0.91
CA LEU A 102 3.11 -20.00 0.00
C LEU A 102 1.78 -19.77 -0.74
N LEU A 103 1.80 -19.00 -1.82
CA LEU A 103 0.61 -18.72 -2.62
C LEU A 103 0.05 -20.00 -3.27
N GLU A 104 0.93 -20.85 -3.80
CA GLU A 104 0.54 -22.14 -4.43
C GLU A 104 -0.02 -23.15 -3.43
N GLN A 105 0.59 -23.23 -2.24
CA GLN A 105 0.12 -24.10 -1.15
C GLN A 105 -1.22 -23.65 -0.55
N ASN A 106 -1.61 -22.40 -0.77
CA ASN A 106 -2.83 -21.80 -0.23
C ASN A 106 -3.69 -21.17 -1.33
N PRO A 107 -4.37 -21.98 -2.18
CA PRO A 107 -5.08 -21.46 -3.35
C PRO A 107 -6.28 -20.56 -3.03
N HIS A 108 -6.78 -20.59 -1.80
CA HIS A 108 -7.94 -19.84 -1.32
C HIS A 108 -7.59 -18.49 -0.67
N VAL A 109 -6.30 -18.14 -0.55
CA VAL A 109 -5.92 -16.86 0.02
C VAL A 109 -5.92 -15.75 -1.03
N ALA A 110 -6.27 -14.54 -0.61
CA ALA A 110 -6.28 -13.38 -1.48
C ALA A 110 -4.87 -12.90 -1.83
N PHE A 111 -3.94 -13.00 -0.88
CA PHE A 111 -2.54 -12.69 -1.06
C PHE A 111 -1.66 -13.36 0.00
N VAL A 112 -0.36 -13.36 -0.23
CA VAL A 112 0.65 -13.74 0.76
C VAL A 112 1.61 -12.59 1.00
N PHE A 113 2.25 -12.55 2.18
CA PHE A 113 3.21 -11.49 2.50
C PHE A 113 4.36 -11.99 3.38
N CYS A 114 5.49 -11.30 3.32
CA CYS A 114 6.67 -11.57 4.12
C CYS A 114 6.93 -10.44 5.12
N ALA A 115 7.70 -10.76 6.17
CA ALA A 115 8.26 -9.72 7.00
C ALA A 115 9.23 -8.84 6.19
N ARG A 116 9.34 -7.58 6.62
CA ARG A 116 10.31 -6.63 6.05
C ARG A 116 11.26 -6.11 7.11
N GLN A 117 12.45 -5.78 6.69
CA GLN A 117 13.35 -4.93 7.48
C GLN A 117 13.24 -3.47 7.02
N VAL A 118 13.44 -2.56 7.94
CA VAL A 118 13.53 -1.12 7.63
C VAL A 118 14.99 -0.75 7.50
N VAL A 119 15.33 0.00 6.45
CA VAL A 119 16.69 0.48 6.22
C VAL A 119 16.72 2.00 6.03
N ASP A 120 17.86 2.63 6.29
CA ASP A 120 18.09 4.04 5.98
C ASP A 120 18.38 4.27 4.48
N ALA A 121 18.67 5.52 4.10
CA ALA A 121 19.00 5.89 2.73
C ALA A 121 20.23 5.13 2.18
N ASP A 122 21.18 4.76 3.05
CA ASP A 122 22.40 4.03 2.71
C ASP A 122 22.22 2.50 2.72
N GLY A 123 21.03 2.01 3.12
CA GLY A 123 20.72 0.57 3.24
C GLY A 123 21.12 -0.07 4.56
N ARG A 124 21.49 0.72 5.59
CA ARG A 124 21.77 0.22 6.94
C ARG A 124 20.46 -0.10 7.66
N ILE A 125 20.42 -1.25 8.34
CA ILE A 125 19.23 -1.70 9.08
C ILE A 125 18.92 -0.73 10.23
N LEU A 126 17.67 -0.28 10.26
CA LEU A 126 17.10 0.52 11.35
C LEU A 126 16.28 -0.38 12.29
N PRO A 127 16.23 -0.05 13.59
CA PRO A 127 15.33 -0.71 14.51
C PRO A 127 13.86 -0.61 14.03
N SER A 128 13.17 -1.74 14.00
CA SER A 128 11.75 -1.82 13.66
C SER A 128 11.09 -2.97 14.43
N ASN A 129 9.81 -2.82 14.71
CA ASN A 129 9.05 -3.90 15.33
C ASN A 129 8.70 -4.97 14.30
N ALA A 130 8.82 -6.23 14.69
CA ALA A 130 8.28 -7.33 13.91
C ALA A 130 6.74 -7.24 13.86
N THR A 131 6.18 -7.32 12.67
CA THR A 131 4.72 -7.29 12.48
C THR A 131 4.13 -8.70 12.43
N ILE A 132 4.96 -9.71 12.16
CA ILE A 132 4.59 -11.13 12.13
C ILE A 132 5.34 -11.81 13.27
N PRO A 133 4.65 -12.57 14.15
CA PRO A 133 5.29 -13.32 15.21
C PRO A 133 6.31 -14.33 14.65
N PRO A 134 7.43 -14.61 15.37
CA PRO A 134 8.35 -15.68 14.99
C PRO A 134 7.65 -17.04 14.95
N GLY A 135 7.98 -17.86 13.95
CA GLY A 135 7.39 -19.19 13.80
C GLY A 135 7.14 -19.58 12.34
N PRO A 136 6.27 -20.57 12.10
CA PRO A 136 5.86 -20.93 10.74
C PRO A 136 4.98 -19.83 10.12
N PRO A 137 4.79 -19.87 8.79
CA PRO A 137 3.80 -19.02 8.13
C PRO A 137 2.41 -19.15 8.76
N THR A 138 1.74 -18.03 8.94
CA THR A 138 0.46 -17.95 9.68
C THR A 138 -0.64 -17.48 8.74
N LEU A 139 -1.78 -18.17 8.78
CA LEU A 139 -3.02 -17.76 8.13
C LEU A 139 -3.72 -16.70 9.00
N PHE A 140 -3.98 -15.56 8.43
CA PHE A 140 -4.77 -14.49 9.04
C PHE A 140 -6.13 -14.44 8.37
N SER A 141 -7.20 -14.56 9.15
CA SER A 141 -8.56 -14.39 8.62
C SER A 141 -8.79 -12.95 8.16
N SER A 142 -9.78 -12.74 7.31
CA SER A 142 -10.18 -11.41 6.85
C SER A 142 -10.52 -10.47 8.02
N GLU A 143 -11.20 -11.00 9.04
CA GLU A 143 -11.58 -10.23 10.24
C GLU A 143 -10.35 -9.74 11.00
N VAL A 144 -9.36 -10.62 11.24
CA VAL A 144 -8.10 -10.27 11.93
C VAL A 144 -7.34 -9.20 11.15
N LEU A 145 -7.27 -9.34 9.83
CA LEU A 145 -6.61 -8.35 8.99
C LEU A 145 -7.33 -7.00 9.04
N VAL A 146 -8.66 -7.00 8.87
CA VAL A 146 -9.45 -5.76 8.91
C VAL A 146 -9.40 -5.11 10.29
N GLU A 147 -9.46 -5.89 11.38
CA GLU A 147 -9.33 -5.37 12.74
C GLU A 147 -7.97 -4.69 12.97
N ALA A 148 -6.88 -5.30 12.48
CA ALA A 148 -5.56 -4.71 12.56
C ALA A 148 -5.43 -3.41 11.75
N LEU A 149 -6.03 -3.36 10.55
CA LEU A 149 -6.01 -2.17 9.71
C LEU A 149 -6.86 -1.03 10.29
N VAL A 150 -8.16 -1.26 10.53
CA VAL A 150 -9.07 -0.16 10.88
C VAL A 150 -9.29 0.02 12.38
N GLY A 151 -9.10 -1.01 13.19
CA GLY A 151 -9.20 -0.92 14.66
C GLY A 151 -7.93 -0.34 15.29
N GLU A 152 -6.77 -0.59 14.68
CA GLU A 152 -5.49 -0.07 15.16
C GLU A 152 -5.00 1.16 14.36
N ILE A 153 -5.67 1.51 13.25
CA ILE A 153 -5.23 2.55 12.29
C ILE A 153 -3.76 2.33 11.94
N ALA A 154 -3.43 1.10 11.55
CA ALA A 154 -2.06 0.65 11.31
C ALA A 154 -1.99 -0.27 10.09
N ASN A 155 -0.82 -0.32 9.45
CA ASN A 155 -0.54 -1.25 8.37
C ASN A 155 0.44 -2.34 8.84
N PRO A 156 -0.05 -3.51 9.32
CA PRO A 156 0.80 -4.61 9.77
C PRO A 156 1.43 -5.39 8.61
N VAL A 157 0.88 -5.33 7.41
CA VAL A 157 1.39 -6.04 6.22
C VAL A 157 2.63 -5.35 5.66
N GLY A 158 2.60 -4.02 5.63
CA GLY A 158 3.66 -3.20 5.07
C GLY A 158 3.38 -2.73 3.65
N GLU A 159 4.43 -2.29 2.98
CA GLU A 159 4.38 -1.78 1.61
C GLU A 159 4.14 -2.92 0.60
N PRO A 160 3.62 -2.63 -0.60
CA PRO A 160 3.39 -3.63 -1.66
C PRO A 160 4.64 -4.44 -2.06
N THR A 161 5.84 -3.95 -1.73
CA THR A 161 7.08 -4.72 -1.87
C THR A 161 7.08 -6.01 -1.04
N SER A 162 6.26 -6.11 0.00
CA SER A 162 6.18 -7.29 0.88
C SER A 162 5.20 -8.37 0.42
N ILE A 163 4.34 -8.10 -0.58
CA ILE A 163 3.25 -9.01 -0.96
C ILE A 163 3.44 -9.69 -2.31
N LEU A 164 2.72 -10.80 -2.52
CA LEU A 164 2.51 -11.48 -3.79
C LEU A 164 1.05 -11.95 -3.87
N PHE A 165 0.41 -11.82 -5.04
CA PHE A 165 -0.99 -12.17 -5.21
C PHE A 165 -1.34 -12.58 -6.65
N ARG A 166 -2.50 -13.20 -6.87
CA ARG A 166 -3.06 -13.48 -8.19
C ARG A 166 -3.96 -12.33 -8.62
N ARG A 167 -3.75 -11.76 -9.79
CA ARG A 167 -4.64 -10.71 -10.34
C ARG A 167 -6.06 -11.23 -10.56
N SER A 168 -6.20 -12.48 -10.96
CA SER A 168 -7.48 -13.16 -11.17
C SER A 168 -8.36 -13.26 -9.91
N THR A 169 -7.80 -13.04 -8.72
CA THR A 169 -8.57 -12.92 -7.47
C THR A 169 -9.47 -11.67 -7.45
N PHE A 170 -9.16 -10.67 -8.26
CA PHE A 170 -9.80 -9.35 -8.24
C PHE A 170 -10.51 -9.04 -9.56
N ASP A 171 -11.53 -8.17 -9.53
CA ASP A 171 -12.26 -7.74 -10.73
C ASP A 171 -11.49 -6.69 -11.56
N GLY A 172 -10.21 -6.48 -11.28
CA GLY A 172 -9.33 -5.57 -11.97
C GLY A 172 -8.53 -4.66 -11.05
N PRO A 173 -7.74 -3.72 -11.62
CA PRO A 173 -6.79 -2.91 -10.88
C PRO A 173 -7.43 -1.84 -9.98
N GLN A 174 -8.75 -1.64 -10.03
CA GLN A 174 -9.48 -0.69 -9.18
C GLN A 174 -9.31 -1.00 -7.68
N CYS A 175 -8.97 -2.25 -7.33
CA CYS A 175 -8.64 -2.63 -5.96
C CYS A 175 -7.42 -1.88 -5.39
N LEU A 176 -6.53 -1.33 -6.24
CA LEU A 176 -5.41 -0.47 -5.85
C LEU A 176 -5.82 1.00 -5.67
N SER A 177 -6.81 1.47 -6.43
CA SER A 177 -7.10 2.90 -6.60
C SER A 177 -8.40 3.37 -6.00
N ARG A 178 -9.23 2.45 -5.51
CA ARG A 178 -10.56 2.74 -4.94
C ARG A 178 -10.85 1.87 -3.73
N TYR A 179 -11.61 2.44 -2.80
CA TYR A 179 -12.25 1.69 -1.73
C TYR A 179 -13.70 2.16 -1.56
N CYS A 180 -14.65 1.23 -1.55
CA CYS A 180 -16.10 1.53 -1.51
C CYS A 180 -16.55 2.59 -2.55
N GLY A 181 -15.97 2.57 -3.76
CA GLY A 181 -16.25 3.51 -4.81
C GLY A 181 -15.53 4.88 -4.71
N ALA A 182 -15.00 5.23 -3.55
CA ALA A 182 -14.22 6.46 -3.37
C ALA A 182 -12.77 6.28 -3.89
N PRO A 183 -12.16 7.32 -4.46
CA PRO A 183 -10.77 7.27 -4.91
C PRO A 183 -9.81 7.21 -3.71
N VAL A 184 -8.72 6.45 -3.87
CA VAL A 184 -7.59 6.39 -2.95
C VAL A 184 -6.38 7.01 -3.63
N ARG A 185 -5.61 7.83 -2.90
CA ARG A 185 -4.50 8.63 -3.44
C ARG A 185 -3.16 8.38 -2.76
N HIS A 186 -3.19 7.95 -1.50
CA HIS A 186 -1.98 7.83 -0.69
C HIS A 186 -1.78 6.39 -0.16
N ASN A 187 -2.74 5.83 0.55
CA ASN A 187 -2.62 4.51 1.17
C ASN A 187 -3.18 3.42 0.25
N ILE A 188 -2.59 3.28 -0.95
CA ILE A 188 -3.06 2.29 -1.95
C ILE A 188 -2.86 0.85 -1.48
N ASP A 189 -1.87 0.62 -0.64
CA ASP A 189 -1.59 -0.62 0.04
C ASP A 189 -2.72 -1.02 0.99
N VAL A 190 -3.15 -0.12 1.86
CA VAL A 190 -4.27 -0.36 2.80
C VAL A 190 -5.57 -0.58 2.03
N ALA A 191 -5.84 0.20 0.98
CA ALA A 191 -7.00 0.00 0.13
C ALA A 191 -6.98 -1.40 -0.52
N PHE A 192 -5.82 -1.82 -1.04
CA PHE A 192 -5.64 -3.16 -1.59
C PHE A 192 -5.90 -4.23 -0.53
N TYR A 193 -5.35 -4.12 0.68
CA TYR A 193 -5.54 -5.12 1.73
C TYR A 193 -6.99 -5.23 2.19
N LEU A 194 -7.71 -4.13 2.28
CA LEU A 194 -9.15 -4.14 2.60
C LEU A 194 -9.98 -4.75 1.47
N ASN A 195 -9.70 -4.43 0.21
CA ASN A 195 -10.34 -5.06 -0.94
C ASN A 195 -9.98 -6.56 -1.04
N ALA A 196 -8.75 -6.94 -0.67
CA ALA A 196 -8.31 -8.32 -0.63
C ALA A 196 -9.00 -9.11 0.49
N ALA A 197 -9.20 -8.51 1.66
CA ALA A 197 -9.92 -9.13 2.76
C ALA A 197 -11.36 -9.50 2.41
N GLU A 198 -11.99 -8.85 1.42
CA GLU A 198 -13.30 -9.23 0.87
C GLU A 198 -13.25 -10.50 0.00
N ARG A 199 -12.07 -10.88 -0.48
CA ARG A 199 -11.85 -12.02 -1.36
C ARG A 199 -11.39 -13.27 -0.63
N GLY A 200 -10.81 -13.10 0.56
CA GLY A 200 -10.33 -14.21 1.37
C GLY A 200 -9.27 -13.82 2.40
N PRO A 201 -8.82 -14.81 3.17
CA PRO A 201 -7.73 -14.62 4.13
C PRO A 201 -6.40 -14.35 3.45
N CYS A 202 -5.36 -14.07 4.24
CA CYS A 202 -3.99 -13.96 3.76
C CYS A 202 -3.04 -14.83 4.59
N VAL A 203 -1.86 -15.14 4.03
CA VAL A 203 -0.80 -15.85 4.76
C VAL A 203 0.40 -14.94 4.89
N GLY A 204 0.90 -14.76 6.11
CA GLY A 204 2.13 -14.04 6.41
C GLY A 204 3.26 -14.96 6.86
N THR A 205 4.47 -14.75 6.36
CA THR A 205 5.69 -15.42 6.85
C THR A 205 6.58 -14.46 7.62
N PRO A 206 7.15 -14.87 8.78
CA PRO A 206 8.13 -14.06 9.49
C PRO A 206 9.50 -14.01 8.79
N ALA A 207 9.72 -14.77 7.72
CA ALA A 207 10.91 -14.66 6.91
C ALA A 207 11.01 -13.26 6.30
N VAL A 208 12.17 -12.61 6.45
CA VAL A 208 12.40 -11.28 5.87
C VAL A 208 12.62 -11.42 4.37
N GLY A 209 11.65 -10.97 3.57
CA GLY A 209 11.71 -11.03 2.11
C GLY A 209 11.88 -9.66 1.44
N ALA A 210 11.67 -8.57 2.16
CA ALA A 210 11.74 -7.21 1.62
C ALA A 210 12.50 -6.27 2.54
N ALA A 211 13.07 -5.22 1.97
CA ALA A 211 13.64 -4.10 2.71
C ALA A 211 12.91 -2.81 2.30
N PHE A 212 12.31 -2.17 3.29
CA PHE A 212 11.66 -0.87 3.16
C PHE A 212 12.65 0.25 3.48
N ARG A 213 12.88 1.14 2.53
CA ARG A 213 13.83 2.24 2.70
C ARG A 213 13.16 3.48 3.25
N ARG A 214 13.77 4.06 4.31
CA ARG A 214 13.40 5.36 4.84
C ARG A 214 14.38 6.44 4.39
N HIS A 215 13.85 7.45 3.69
CA HIS A 215 14.62 8.62 3.28
C HIS A 215 13.70 9.86 3.18
N PRO A 216 14.25 11.10 3.27
CA PRO A 216 13.42 12.32 3.32
C PRO A 216 12.53 12.56 2.10
N GLN A 217 12.86 11.97 0.96
CA GLN A 217 12.14 12.17 -0.30
C GLN A 217 11.05 11.11 -0.56
N GLN A 218 10.85 10.15 0.34
CA GLN A 218 9.80 9.14 0.14
C GLN A 218 8.40 9.75 0.18
N ALA A 219 7.44 9.13 -0.50
CA ALA A 219 6.06 9.63 -0.60
C ALA A 219 5.35 9.71 0.77
N SER A 220 5.68 8.81 1.70
CA SER A 220 5.15 8.77 3.07
C SER A 220 5.85 9.72 4.04
N SER A 221 6.83 10.55 3.61
CA SER A 221 7.48 11.51 4.49
C SER A 221 6.57 12.70 4.79
N LEU A 222 6.61 13.19 6.03
CA LEU A 222 5.89 14.40 6.45
C LEU A 222 6.28 15.66 5.64
N THR A 223 7.49 15.67 5.06
CA THR A 223 8.02 16.78 4.25
C THR A 223 7.53 16.74 2.80
N GLY A 224 7.03 15.60 2.35
CA GLY A 224 6.65 15.35 0.97
C GLY A 224 5.19 15.66 0.66
N ALA A 225 4.78 16.93 0.68
CA ALA A 225 3.55 17.41 0.07
C ALA A 225 2.22 17.16 0.81
N GLY A 226 1.19 17.89 0.38
CA GLY A 226 -0.18 17.85 0.89
C GLY A 226 -0.92 16.50 0.78
N SER A 227 -0.34 15.51 0.09
CA SER A 227 -0.87 14.13 0.05
C SER A 227 -0.88 13.44 1.42
N PHE A 228 -0.01 13.83 2.35
CA PHE A 228 0.01 13.26 3.69
C PHE A 228 -1.30 13.52 4.45
N ALA A 229 -1.85 14.73 4.37
CA ALA A 229 -3.14 15.04 5.02
C ALA A 229 -4.28 14.18 4.44
N TYR A 230 -4.26 13.97 3.13
CA TYR A 230 -5.22 13.07 2.48
C TYR A 230 -5.03 11.62 2.95
N GLY A 231 -3.78 11.15 3.06
CA GLY A 231 -3.47 9.84 3.61
C GLY A 231 -3.99 9.64 5.04
N VAL A 232 -3.91 10.67 5.90
CA VAL A 232 -4.52 10.64 7.24
C VAL A 232 -6.05 10.57 7.13
N ALA A 233 -6.66 11.29 6.20
CA ALA A 233 -8.10 11.29 5.98
C ALA A 233 -8.63 9.97 5.36
N GLU A 234 -7.82 9.28 4.56
CA GLU A 234 -8.17 7.97 3.99
C GLU A 234 -8.42 6.89 5.06
N TRP A 235 -7.80 7.00 6.23
CA TRP A 235 -8.08 6.08 7.33
C TRP A 235 -9.54 6.16 7.80
N GLU A 236 -10.16 7.34 7.78
CA GLU A 236 -11.59 7.48 8.05
C GLU A 236 -12.45 6.83 6.96
N LEU A 237 -12.04 6.97 5.68
CA LEU A 237 -12.69 6.28 4.56
C LEU A 237 -12.64 4.76 4.76
N PHE A 238 -11.49 4.22 5.14
CA PHE A 238 -11.29 2.79 5.36
C PHE A 238 -12.13 2.28 6.53
N LEU A 239 -12.14 2.97 7.64
CA LEU A 239 -12.96 2.63 8.80
C LEU A 239 -14.45 2.65 8.46
N ARG A 240 -14.95 3.74 7.88
CA ARG A 240 -16.35 3.86 7.47
C ARG A 240 -16.76 2.81 6.45
N GLY A 241 -15.90 2.56 5.47
CA GLY A 241 -16.13 1.55 4.43
C GLY A 241 -16.15 0.13 4.99
N ALA A 242 -15.21 -0.23 5.85
CA ALA A 242 -15.15 -1.56 6.46
C ALA A 242 -16.40 -1.87 7.31
N VAL A 243 -16.88 -0.89 8.09
CA VAL A 243 -18.15 -1.02 8.83
C VAL A 243 -19.33 -1.13 7.88
N SER A 244 -19.39 -0.28 6.85
CA SER A 244 -20.51 -0.28 5.89
C SER A 244 -20.62 -1.59 5.10
N ARG A 245 -19.51 -2.29 4.92
CA ARG A 245 -19.45 -3.62 4.29
C ARG A 245 -19.60 -4.79 5.28
N GLY A 246 -19.77 -4.49 6.57
CA GLY A 246 -19.92 -5.51 7.61
C GLY A 246 -18.62 -6.27 7.94
N MET A 247 -17.46 -5.74 7.50
CA MET A 247 -16.15 -6.37 7.71
C MET A 247 -15.50 -5.97 9.04
N ALA A 248 -15.83 -4.80 9.59
CA ALA A 248 -15.34 -4.35 10.88
C ALA A 248 -16.43 -4.45 11.95
N ALA A 249 -16.12 -5.07 13.09
CA ALA A 249 -16.98 -5.08 14.25
C ALA A 249 -17.09 -3.66 14.84
N PRO A 250 -18.26 -3.27 15.40
CA PRO A 250 -18.45 -1.94 16.01
C PRO A 250 -17.40 -1.60 17.07
N ALA A 251 -16.99 -2.57 17.90
CA ALA A 251 -15.97 -2.35 18.93
C ALA A 251 -14.59 -2.03 18.32
N ALA A 252 -14.19 -2.71 17.24
CA ALA A 252 -12.96 -2.40 16.52
C ALA A 252 -13.02 -1.00 15.89
N ALA A 253 -14.16 -0.67 15.26
CA ALA A 253 -14.36 0.65 14.67
C ALA A 253 -14.31 1.79 15.70
N LEU A 254 -14.82 1.59 16.90
CA LEU A 254 -14.75 2.58 17.99
C LEU A 254 -13.30 2.77 18.47
N ARG A 255 -12.51 1.71 18.61
CA ARG A 255 -11.07 1.83 18.92
C ARG A 255 -10.32 2.59 17.81
N GLY A 256 -10.56 2.23 16.54
CA GLY A 256 -9.98 2.92 15.40
C GLY A 256 -10.35 4.41 15.36
N LEU A 257 -11.59 4.74 15.72
CA LEU A 257 -12.06 6.13 15.79
C LEU A 257 -11.29 6.95 16.83
N GLU A 258 -10.98 6.37 18.00
CA GLU A 258 -10.16 7.03 19.04
C GLU A 258 -8.75 7.33 18.54
N ARG A 259 -8.13 6.37 17.85
CA ARG A 259 -6.80 6.57 17.26
C ARG A 259 -6.83 7.59 16.13
N LEU A 260 -7.86 7.57 15.28
CA LEU A 260 -8.05 8.52 14.20
C LEU A 260 -8.23 9.95 14.73
N GLU A 261 -9.00 10.12 15.81
CA GLU A 261 -9.14 11.40 16.49
C GLU A 261 -7.79 11.96 16.97
N LEU A 262 -6.95 11.09 17.53
CA LEU A 262 -5.59 11.48 17.93
C LEU A 262 -4.72 11.87 16.71
N HIS A 263 -4.81 11.12 15.60
CA HIS A 263 -4.12 11.48 14.36
C HIS A 263 -4.55 12.86 13.86
N TYR A 264 -5.85 13.15 13.81
CA TYR A 264 -6.34 14.46 13.38
C TYR A 264 -5.85 15.58 14.31
N ARG A 265 -5.95 15.40 15.64
CA ARG A 265 -5.46 16.38 16.62
C ARG A 265 -3.96 16.67 16.48
N ASN A 266 -3.15 15.64 16.24
CA ASN A 266 -1.70 15.78 16.11
C ASN A 266 -1.29 16.49 14.81
N HIS A 267 -2.10 16.39 13.76
CA HIS A 267 -1.72 16.88 12.44
C HIS A 267 -2.48 18.15 12.01
N ARG A 268 -3.61 18.51 12.64
CA ARG A 268 -4.43 19.67 12.25
C ARG A 268 -3.69 21.00 12.26
N GLY A 269 -2.72 21.19 13.17
CA GLY A 269 -1.92 22.41 13.22
C GLY A 269 -1.09 22.63 11.97
N ARG A 270 -0.64 21.56 11.32
CA ARG A 270 0.08 21.59 10.05
C ARG A 270 -0.84 21.50 8.83
N PHE A 271 -1.98 20.83 8.99
CA PHE A 271 -2.96 20.53 7.95
C PHE A 271 -4.36 20.97 8.40
N PRO A 272 -4.66 22.29 8.30
CA PRO A 272 -5.94 22.85 8.79
C PRO A 272 -7.19 22.21 8.15
N GLU A 273 -7.06 21.64 6.96
CA GLU A 273 -8.12 20.93 6.26
C GLU A 273 -8.64 19.70 7.02
N LEU A 274 -7.87 19.16 7.97
CA LEU A 274 -8.30 18.06 8.85
C LEU A 274 -9.29 18.49 9.94
N GLU A 275 -9.44 19.78 10.22
CA GLU A 275 -10.34 20.29 11.26
C GLU A 275 -11.81 19.94 10.95
N GLY A 276 -12.21 20.03 9.69
CA GLY A 276 -13.56 19.64 9.24
C GLY A 276 -13.88 18.16 9.46
N LEU A 277 -12.87 17.29 9.29
CA LEU A 277 -13.01 15.86 9.57
C LEU A 277 -13.06 15.60 11.07
N LEU A 278 -12.16 16.21 11.84
CA LEU A 278 -12.15 16.11 13.30
C LEU A 278 -13.50 16.52 13.90
N GLY A 279 -14.10 17.61 13.43
CA GLY A 279 -15.43 18.05 13.84
C GLY A 279 -16.57 17.08 13.53
N GLY A 280 -16.37 16.18 12.56
CA GLY A 280 -17.34 15.15 12.18
C GLY A 280 -17.31 13.88 13.05
N LEU A 281 -16.22 13.64 13.80
CA LEU A 281 -16.02 12.39 14.54
C LEU A 281 -17.03 12.16 15.69
N PRO A 282 -17.50 13.17 16.45
CA PRO A 282 -18.54 12.95 17.47
C PRO A 282 -19.82 12.34 16.89
N GLY A 283 -20.31 12.85 15.78
CA GLY A 283 -21.48 12.29 15.09
C GLY A 283 -21.22 10.87 14.52
N LEU A 284 -20.01 10.58 14.06
CA LEU A 284 -19.63 9.24 13.65
C LEU A 284 -19.62 8.28 14.84
N ARG A 285 -19.10 8.71 15.99
CA ARG A 285 -19.10 7.94 17.24
C ARG A 285 -20.51 7.56 17.68
N GLU A 286 -21.42 8.53 17.71
CA GLU A 286 -22.81 8.31 18.04
C GLU A 286 -23.49 7.29 17.10
N ARG A 287 -23.28 7.43 15.80
CA ARG A 287 -23.79 6.48 14.79
C ARG A 287 -23.27 5.07 15.00
N LEU A 288 -21.96 4.90 15.28
CA LEU A 288 -21.35 3.60 15.58
C LEU A 288 -21.94 2.99 16.85
N GLN A 289 -22.12 3.77 17.93
CA GLN A 289 -22.72 3.32 19.19
C GLN A 289 -24.18 2.89 19.01
N ASN A 290 -24.91 3.54 18.12
CA ASN A 290 -26.29 3.21 17.77
C ASN A 290 -26.40 2.09 16.72
N GLY A 291 -25.27 1.42 16.37
CA GLY A 291 -25.25 0.26 15.47
C GLY A 291 -25.48 0.59 13.99
N ALA A 292 -25.26 1.84 13.59
CA ALA A 292 -25.36 2.24 12.17
C ALA A 292 -24.32 1.48 11.33
N ARG A 293 -24.79 0.94 10.21
CA ARG A 293 -23.94 0.19 9.26
C ARG A 293 -23.59 0.98 8.01
N HIS A 294 -24.38 1.97 7.60
CA HIS A 294 -24.12 2.82 6.44
C HIS A 294 -23.45 4.10 6.89
N LEU A 295 -22.13 4.13 6.90
CA LEU A 295 -21.32 5.24 7.44
C LEU A 295 -20.67 6.10 6.35
N LEU A 296 -20.60 5.62 5.11
CA LEU A 296 -20.14 6.41 3.97
C LEU A 296 -21.29 7.30 3.50
N ASP A 297 -21.31 8.53 3.96
CA ASP A 297 -22.31 9.53 3.61
C ASP A 297 -21.69 10.66 2.77
N GLU A 298 -22.56 11.39 2.06
CA GLU A 298 -22.15 12.48 1.18
C GLU A 298 -21.38 13.57 1.93
N ALA A 299 -21.80 13.90 3.15
CA ALA A 299 -21.14 14.92 3.96
C ALA A 299 -19.68 14.55 4.30
N PHE A 300 -19.41 13.27 4.57
CA PHE A 300 -18.03 12.80 4.73
C PHE A 300 -17.26 12.87 3.41
N LEU A 301 -17.83 12.38 2.31
CA LEU A 301 -17.17 12.38 1.00
C LEU A 301 -16.85 13.81 0.52
N GLN A 302 -17.73 14.78 0.79
CA GLN A 302 -17.47 16.20 0.53
C GLN A 302 -16.30 16.75 1.37
N ARG A 303 -16.21 16.39 2.65
CA ARG A 303 -15.07 16.78 3.50
C ARG A 303 -13.77 16.15 3.01
N LEU A 304 -13.80 14.86 2.64
CA LEU A 304 -12.65 14.17 2.06
C LEU A 304 -12.18 14.83 0.75
N ALA A 305 -13.10 15.17 -0.14
CA ALA A 305 -12.80 15.92 -1.37
C ALA A 305 -12.23 17.32 -1.08
N GLY A 306 -12.65 17.96 0.00
CA GLY A 306 -12.07 19.23 0.48
C GLY A 306 -10.60 19.09 0.89
N VAL A 307 -10.22 17.97 1.52
CA VAL A 307 -8.81 17.67 1.82
C VAL A 307 -8.03 17.40 0.54
N GLU A 308 -8.60 16.65 -0.41
CA GLU A 308 -7.98 16.40 -1.72
C GLU A 308 -7.71 17.72 -2.47
N ALA A 309 -8.66 18.64 -2.49
CA ALA A 309 -8.53 19.94 -3.14
C ALA A 309 -7.47 20.86 -2.51
N ALA A 310 -7.01 20.55 -1.30
CA ALA A 310 -5.91 21.24 -0.63
C ALA A 310 -4.52 20.68 -0.98
N ILE A 311 -4.45 19.52 -1.67
CA ILE A 311 -3.19 18.94 -2.14
C ILE A 311 -2.56 19.89 -3.17
N GLY A 312 -1.25 20.17 -3.00
CA GLY A 312 -0.51 21.04 -3.91
C GLY A 312 -0.65 22.53 -3.64
N ARG A 313 -1.47 22.98 -2.68
CA ARG A 313 -1.47 24.39 -2.26
C ARG A 313 -0.16 24.75 -1.55
N PRO A 314 0.45 25.93 -1.83
CA PRO A 314 1.59 26.40 -1.08
C PRO A 314 1.24 26.47 0.42
N ARG A 315 2.12 25.92 1.26
CA ARG A 315 1.96 25.98 2.72
C ARG A 315 2.97 26.95 3.29
N ALA A 316 2.56 27.69 4.31
CA ALA A 316 3.49 28.54 5.04
C ALA A 316 4.61 27.67 5.67
N PRO A 317 5.86 28.12 5.69
CA PRO A 317 6.91 27.45 6.44
C PRO A 317 6.51 27.40 7.92
N VAL A 318 6.73 26.26 8.55
CA VAL A 318 6.54 26.05 10.01
C VAL A 318 7.74 26.61 10.73
#